data_e0b509ec9e0e17a9c77629346c5d23f1
#
_entry.id   e0b509ec9e0e17a9c77629346c5d23f1
#
_cell.length_a   1.000
_cell.length_b   1.000
_cell.length_c   1.000
_cell.angle_alpha   90.00
_cell.angle_beta   90.00
_cell.angle_gamma   90.00
#
_symmetry.space_group_name_H-M   'P 1'
#
loop_
_entity.id
_entity.type
_entity.pdbx_description
1 polymer ?
#
loop_
_entity_poly.entity_id
_entity_poly.type
_entity_poly.pdbx_seq_one_letter_code
_entity_poly.pdbx_strand_id
1 'polypeptide(L)'
;MVSTVDLVVNPASGPPSRRLARDGRVPYAVRVLEGLGARHVRTTETRGAGDAAAAASRAVAEQVDLVIAWGGDGTLHEVASALIGSRTALGVVPGGSGNGLARGLGLPAGVDAALATALHGSTMAIDTGTASGTTFINIAGFGLDGAIAARFNATGGVRRGLLTYMRAVAAELRVYEPARYHVRLDGADWFTGDAHVVAAANGQQYGHGARIAPHARFDDGLLDVIVVPDVTVWRVLRHGWRLFAGSVAAVPGVRTARARRVEVAADRPGLLHLDGETQQVTGPVILTVRERALLVRVPADQRVAS
;
A
#
# COMPACT_ATOMS: atom_id res chain seq x y z
N MET A 1 -14.16 20.52 -14.02
CA MET A 1 -12.83 21.09 -13.79
C MET A 1 -12.59 21.11 -12.28
N VAL A 2 -11.43 20.66 -11.83
CA VAL A 2 -11.04 20.72 -10.40
C VAL A 2 -10.86 22.17 -10.02
N SER A 3 -11.67 22.66 -9.08
CA SER A 3 -11.64 24.07 -8.68
C SER A 3 -10.79 24.31 -7.44
N THR A 4 -10.74 23.34 -6.54
CA THR A 4 -10.02 23.44 -5.27
C THR A 4 -9.13 22.22 -5.07
N VAL A 5 -7.86 22.45 -4.76
CA VAL A 5 -6.84 21.43 -4.56
C VAL A 5 -6.20 21.60 -3.19
N ASP A 6 -6.17 20.55 -2.39
CA ASP A 6 -5.38 20.47 -1.18
C ASP A 6 -4.11 19.65 -1.45
N LEU A 7 -2.95 20.25 -1.27
CA LEU A 7 -1.65 19.62 -1.43
C LEU A 7 -1.06 19.29 -0.06
N VAL A 8 -0.95 17.99 0.24
CA VAL A 8 -0.34 17.48 1.47
C VAL A 8 1.06 16.96 1.14
N VAL A 9 2.08 17.55 1.74
CA VAL A 9 3.48 17.24 1.47
C VAL A 9 4.16 16.71 2.73
N ASN A 10 4.77 15.53 2.63
CA ASN A 10 5.68 15.04 3.66
C ASN A 10 7.13 15.37 3.26
N PRO A 11 7.76 16.38 3.88
CA PRO A 11 9.12 16.80 3.54
C PRO A 11 10.18 15.76 3.92
N ALA A 12 9.86 14.85 4.87
CA ALA A 12 10.77 13.78 5.30
C ALA A 12 10.77 12.57 4.35
N SER A 13 9.85 12.49 3.39
CA SER A 13 9.76 11.36 2.47
C SER A 13 10.86 11.35 1.41
N GLY A 14 11.42 10.15 1.13
CA GLY A 14 12.40 9.93 0.08
C GLY A 14 13.86 10.14 0.50
N PRO A 15 14.81 9.77 -0.39
CA PRO A 15 16.25 9.87 -0.11
C PRO A 15 16.70 11.34 -0.12
N PRO A 16 17.75 11.68 0.68
CA PRO A 16 18.30 13.05 0.78
C PRO A 16 18.85 13.61 -0.55
N SER A 17 19.15 12.75 -1.51
CA SER A 17 19.80 13.09 -2.79
C SER A 17 18.85 13.53 -3.90
N ARG A 18 17.52 13.54 -3.70
CA ARG A 18 16.61 14.03 -4.73
C ARG A 18 16.64 15.56 -4.81
N ARG A 19 16.74 16.07 -6.05
CA ARG A 19 17.01 17.45 -6.49
C ARG A 19 16.17 18.60 -5.86
N LEU A 20 15.10 18.30 -5.15
CA LEU A 20 14.32 19.30 -4.43
C LEU A 20 14.66 19.19 -2.95
N ALA A 21 15.31 20.22 -2.41
CA ALA A 21 15.48 20.39 -0.98
C ALA A 21 14.11 20.29 -0.28
N ARG A 22 14.10 19.82 0.98
CA ARG A 22 12.85 19.64 1.74
C ARG A 22 11.97 20.87 1.69
N ASP A 23 12.55 22.04 1.86
CA ASP A 23 11.85 23.35 1.92
C ASP A 23 11.39 23.86 0.54
N GLY A 24 11.82 23.21 -0.56
CA GLY A 24 11.47 23.61 -1.93
C GLY A 24 10.28 22.86 -2.53
N ARG A 25 9.74 21.82 -1.88
CA ARG A 25 8.71 20.98 -2.47
C ARG A 25 7.38 21.70 -2.64
N VAL A 26 6.92 22.39 -1.61
CA VAL A 26 5.63 23.13 -1.65
C VAL A 26 5.67 24.22 -2.69
N PRO A 27 6.60 25.19 -2.67
CA PRO A 27 6.62 26.25 -3.68
C PRO A 27 6.81 25.71 -5.10
N TYR A 28 7.55 24.63 -5.26
CA TYR A 28 7.70 23.96 -6.56
C TYR A 28 6.37 23.40 -7.05
N ALA A 29 5.68 22.58 -6.22
CA ALA A 29 4.43 21.95 -6.60
C ALA A 29 3.33 22.96 -6.88
N VAL A 30 3.22 24.03 -6.05
CA VAL A 30 2.26 25.12 -6.27
C VAL A 30 2.49 25.76 -7.66
N ARG A 31 3.73 26.12 -7.97
CA ARG A 31 4.05 26.70 -9.28
C ARG A 31 3.68 25.78 -10.45
N VAL A 32 3.96 24.48 -10.33
CA VAL A 32 3.61 23.50 -11.37
C VAL A 32 2.09 23.39 -11.50
N LEU A 33 1.36 23.25 -10.37
CA LEU A 33 -0.10 23.15 -10.39
C LEU A 33 -0.78 24.39 -10.94
N GLU A 34 -0.31 25.58 -10.57
CA GLU A 34 -0.81 26.86 -11.12
C GLU A 34 -0.54 26.95 -12.62
N GLY A 35 0.67 26.56 -13.07
CA GLY A 35 1.02 26.46 -14.50
C GLY A 35 0.16 25.46 -15.27
N LEU A 36 -0.37 24.44 -14.60
CA LEU A 36 -1.32 23.47 -15.14
C LEU A 36 -2.78 23.96 -15.05
N GLY A 37 -3.04 25.13 -14.48
CA GLY A 37 -4.37 25.76 -14.41
C GLY A 37 -5.16 25.51 -13.11
N ALA A 38 -4.51 25.02 -12.06
CA ALA A 38 -5.13 25.00 -10.73
C ALA A 38 -5.36 26.43 -10.23
N ARG A 39 -6.59 26.74 -9.76
CA ARG A 39 -6.95 28.11 -9.36
C ARG A 39 -6.70 28.36 -7.87
N HIS A 40 -6.96 27.38 -7.03
CA HIS A 40 -6.80 27.48 -5.60
C HIS A 40 -6.06 26.24 -5.08
N VAL A 41 -4.82 26.44 -4.65
CA VAL A 41 -3.99 25.38 -4.07
C VAL A 41 -3.73 25.73 -2.61
N ARG A 42 -4.35 24.96 -1.71
CA ARG A 42 -4.05 25.04 -0.28
C ARG A 42 -2.97 24.01 0.04
N THR A 43 -2.03 24.35 0.90
CA THR A 43 -0.89 23.48 1.20
C THR A 43 -0.82 23.11 2.67
N THR A 44 -0.43 21.88 2.96
CA THR A 44 -0.12 21.38 4.30
C THR A 44 1.20 20.60 4.25
N GLU A 45 2.19 21.02 5.02
CA GLU A 45 3.39 20.24 5.28
C GLU A 45 3.20 19.41 6.55
N THR A 46 3.44 18.09 6.47
CA THR A 46 3.34 17.22 7.62
C THR A 46 4.58 17.34 8.50
N ARG A 47 4.39 17.34 9.82
CA ARG A 47 5.43 17.39 10.85
C ARG A 47 5.55 16.06 11.60
N GLY A 48 4.48 15.26 11.58
CA GLY A 48 4.40 13.98 12.28
C GLY A 48 3.28 13.09 11.75
N ALA A 49 3.15 11.93 12.38
CA ALA A 49 2.06 11.00 12.11
C ALA A 49 0.70 11.63 12.44
N GLY A 50 -0.29 11.36 11.60
CA GLY A 50 -1.65 11.88 11.74
C GLY A 50 -1.89 13.25 11.07
N ASP A 51 -0.86 14.04 10.77
CA ASP A 51 -1.03 15.35 10.14
C ASP A 51 -1.65 15.23 8.74
N ALA A 52 -1.23 14.21 7.98
CA ALA A 52 -1.76 13.97 6.65
C ALA A 52 -3.22 13.53 6.69
N ALA A 53 -3.59 12.68 7.65
CA ALA A 53 -4.97 12.27 7.87
C ALA A 53 -5.86 13.47 8.30
N ALA A 54 -5.36 14.31 9.19
CA ALA A 54 -6.08 15.52 9.63
C ALA A 54 -6.31 16.51 8.48
N ALA A 55 -5.31 16.71 7.62
CA ALA A 55 -5.45 17.55 6.43
C ALA A 55 -6.48 16.99 5.45
N ALA A 56 -6.43 15.70 5.17
CA ALA A 56 -7.39 15.02 4.29
C ALA A 56 -8.82 15.02 4.85
N SER A 57 -8.98 14.83 6.17
CA SER A 57 -10.29 14.89 6.83
C SER A 57 -10.92 16.29 6.73
N ARG A 58 -10.12 17.35 6.88
CA ARG A 58 -10.59 18.73 6.64
C ARG A 58 -11.04 18.93 5.20
N ALA A 59 -10.26 18.43 4.23
CA ALA A 59 -10.61 18.51 2.82
C ALA A 59 -11.95 17.83 2.51
N VAL A 60 -12.21 16.68 3.12
CA VAL A 60 -13.49 15.97 3.00
C VAL A 60 -14.63 16.79 3.60
N ALA A 61 -14.45 17.35 4.82
CA ALA A 61 -15.48 18.16 5.49
C ALA A 61 -15.83 19.43 4.70
N GLU A 62 -14.85 20.01 4.02
CA GLU A 62 -14.99 21.18 3.16
C GLU A 62 -15.34 20.85 1.70
N GLN A 63 -15.57 19.57 1.40
CA GLN A 63 -15.95 19.08 0.05
C GLN A 63 -14.96 19.49 -1.04
N VAL A 64 -13.67 19.44 -0.75
CA VAL A 64 -12.60 19.72 -1.72
C VAL A 64 -12.59 18.65 -2.80
N ASP A 65 -12.44 19.05 -4.06
CA ASP A 65 -12.48 18.10 -5.20
C ASP A 65 -11.32 17.11 -5.22
N LEU A 66 -10.12 17.56 -4.80
CA LEU A 66 -8.86 16.84 -4.96
C LEU A 66 -7.90 17.07 -3.80
N VAL A 67 -7.44 15.99 -3.17
CA VAL A 67 -6.29 16.00 -2.27
C VAL A 67 -5.11 15.36 -2.98
N ILE A 68 -4.02 16.10 -3.13
CA ILE A 68 -2.76 15.58 -3.68
C ILE A 68 -1.82 15.25 -2.52
N ALA A 69 -1.44 13.98 -2.39
CA ALA A 69 -0.49 13.53 -1.39
C ALA A 69 0.91 13.33 -2.00
N TRP A 70 1.87 14.13 -1.58
CA TRP A 70 3.28 13.97 -1.92
C TRP A 70 4.04 13.37 -0.76
N GLY A 71 4.18 12.06 -0.77
CA GLY A 71 4.79 11.33 0.33
C GLY A 71 5.18 9.89 -0.01
N GLY A 72 5.58 9.15 1.01
CA GLY A 72 5.77 7.69 0.94
C GLY A 72 4.48 6.95 1.25
N ASP A 73 4.57 5.60 1.33
CA ASP A 73 3.41 4.73 1.52
C ASP A 73 2.61 5.08 2.79
N GLY A 74 3.26 5.41 3.91
CA GLY A 74 2.57 5.82 5.15
C GLY A 74 1.77 7.13 4.98
N THR A 75 2.34 8.15 4.33
CA THR A 75 1.61 9.41 4.07
C THR A 75 0.42 9.16 3.15
N LEU A 76 0.60 8.31 2.13
CA LEU A 76 -0.47 7.93 1.21
C LEU A 76 -1.58 7.16 1.94
N HIS A 77 -1.21 6.25 2.85
CA HIS A 77 -2.16 5.49 3.66
C HIS A 77 -2.99 6.41 4.55
N GLU A 78 -2.37 7.39 5.26
CA GLU A 78 -3.08 8.36 6.09
C GLU A 78 -4.10 9.16 5.28
N VAL A 79 -3.68 9.74 4.15
CA VAL A 79 -4.58 10.54 3.29
C VAL A 79 -5.68 9.67 2.71
N ALA A 80 -5.33 8.54 2.11
CA ALA A 80 -6.28 7.65 1.47
C ALA A 80 -7.34 7.14 2.45
N SER A 81 -6.93 6.73 3.67
CA SER A 81 -7.86 6.26 4.72
C SER A 81 -8.90 7.32 5.09
N ALA A 82 -8.50 8.59 5.14
CA ALA A 82 -9.42 9.69 5.42
C ALA A 82 -10.37 10.02 4.26
N LEU A 83 -9.99 9.69 3.02
CA LEU A 83 -10.80 9.94 1.82
C LEU A 83 -11.80 8.83 1.50
N ILE A 84 -11.68 7.64 2.13
CA ILE A 84 -12.56 6.50 1.86
C ILE A 84 -14.03 6.85 2.05
N GLY A 85 -14.83 6.53 1.03
CA GLY A 85 -16.28 6.81 1.03
C GLY A 85 -16.65 8.27 0.76
N SER A 86 -15.68 9.15 0.54
CA SER A 86 -15.91 10.54 0.16
C SER A 86 -15.95 10.73 -1.37
N ARG A 87 -16.32 11.93 -1.79
CA ARG A 87 -16.25 12.35 -3.21
C ARG A 87 -14.91 12.99 -3.57
N THR A 88 -14.07 13.28 -2.59
CA THR A 88 -12.76 13.86 -2.79
C THR A 88 -11.81 12.84 -3.42
N ALA A 89 -11.20 13.18 -4.54
CA ALA A 89 -10.26 12.30 -5.21
C ALA A 89 -8.86 12.39 -4.60
N LEU A 90 -8.12 11.29 -4.60
CA LEU A 90 -6.72 11.21 -4.25
C LEU A 90 -5.84 11.40 -5.49
N GLY A 91 -4.99 12.41 -5.49
CA GLY A 91 -3.85 12.54 -6.38
C GLY A 91 -2.58 12.04 -5.67
N VAL A 92 -1.71 11.34 -6.37
CA VAL A 92 -0.51 10.75 -5.76
C VAL A 92 0.75 11.27 -6.41
N VAL A 93 1.66 11.83 -5.61
CA VAL A 93 3.04 12.15 -6.01
C VAL A 93 3.99 11.24 -5.22
N PRO A 94 4.56 10.21 -5.86
CA PRO A 94 5.34 9.19 -5.16
C PRO A 94 6.67 9.76 -4.65
N GLY A 95 6.77 9.97 -3.34
CA GLY A 95 7.96 10.51 -2.66
C GLY A 95 8.77 9.46 -1.92
N GLY A 96 8.24 8.28 -1.66
CA GLY A 96 8.88 7.21 -0.91
C GLY A 96 9.84 6.34 -1.72
N SER A 97 10.35 5.31 -1.08
CA SER A 97 11.18 4.28 -1.73
C SER A 97 10.37 3.09 -2.23
N GLY A 98 9.26 2.73 -1.55
CA GLY A 98 8.37 1.62 -1.90
C GLY A 98 7.39 2.01 -2.99
N ASN A 99 6.52 2.95 -2.68
CA ASN A 99 5.44 3.48 -3.52
C ASN A 99 4.56 2.36 -4.10
N GLY A 100 4.10 1.44 -3.24
CA GLY A 100 3.35 0.24 -3.63
C GLY A 100 2.08 0.58 -4.40
N LEU A 101 1.23 1.46 -3.86
CA LEU A 101 0.00 1.93 -4.50
C LEU A 101 0.28 2.61 -5.85
N ALA A 102 1.23 3.55 -5.87
CA ALA A 102 1.55 4.29 -7.09
C ALA A 102 2.03 3.36 -8.22
N ARG A 103 2.86 2.37 -7.88
CA ARG A 103 3.35 1.37 -8.85
C ARG A 103 2.25 0.42 -9.31
N GLY A 104 1.38 -0.01 -8.39
CA GLY A 104 0.24 -0.88 -8.69
C GLY A 104 -0.75 -0.22 -9.64
N LEU A 105 -0.96 1.08 -9.49
CA LEU A 105 -1.80 1.91 -10.36
C LEU A 105 -1.07 2.48 -11.57
N GLY A 106 0.19 2.12 -11.84
CA GLY A 106 0.96 2.62 -12.99
C GLY A 106 1.16 4.14 -13.00
N LEU A 107 1.16 4.78 -11.82
CA LEU A 107 1.30 6.23 -11.72
C LEU A 107 2.73 6.68 -12.06
N PRO A 108 2.89 7.87 -12.67
CA PRO A 108 4.20 8.38 -13.01
C PRO A 108 5.11 8.56 -11.80
N ALA A 109 6.38 8.18 -11.93
CA ALA A 109 7.38 8.37 -10.88
C ALA A 109 7.99 9.79 -10.84
N GLY A 110 7.90 10.54 -11.94
CA GLY A 110 8.37 11.91 -12.03
C GLY A 110 7.37 12.89 -11.41
N VAL A 111 7.87 13.88 -10.66
CA VAL A 111 7.02 14.83 -9.91
C VAL A 111 6.05 15.57 -10.81
N ASP A 112 6.54 16.15 -11.93
CA ASP A 112 5.71 16.96 -12.84
C ASP A 112 4.62 16.13 -13.50
N ALA A 113 4.97 14.94 -13.99
CA ALA A 113 4.02 14.02 -14.60
C ALA A 113 2.99 13.50 -13.57
N ALA A 114 3.42 13.30 -12.31
CA ALA A 114 2.52 12.89 -11.22
C ALA A 114 1.55 14.03 -10.85
N LEU A 115 2.02 15.27 -10.75
CA LEU A 115 1.17 16.44 -10.51
C LEU A 115 0.19 16.67 -11.67
N ALA A 116 0.64 16.54 -12.91
CA ALA A 116 -0.23 16.63 -14.10
C ALA A 116 -1.29 15.52 -14.10
N THR A 117 -0.92 14.28 -13.77
CA THR A 117 -1.86 13.16 -13.64
C THR A 117 -2.87 13.43 -12.52
N ALA A 118 -2.41 13.92 -11.35
CA ALA A 118 -3.29 14.25 -10.24
C ALA A 118 -4.33 15.30 -10.62
N LEU A 119 -3.96 16.32 -11.38
CA LEU A 119 -4.86 17.41 -11.76
C LEU A 119 -5.76 17.05 -12.95
N HIS A 120 -5.21 16.44 -14.00
CA HIS A 120 -5.87 16.24 -15.30
C HIS A 120 -6.19 14.79 -15.66
N GLY A 121 -5.67 13.81 -14.89
CA GLY A 121 -5.91 12.40 -15.15
C GLY A 121 -7.38 12.01 -15.00
N SER A 122 -7.70 10.77 -15.38
CA SER A 122 -9.01 10.18 -15.16
C SER A 122 -9.21 9.84 -13.67
N THR A 123 -10.45 9.78 -13.22
CA THR A 123 -10.78 9.30 -11.87
C THR A 123 -11.16 7.82 -11.95
N MET A 124 -10.46 7.00 -11.18
CA MET A 124 -10.75 5.58 -11.01
C MET A 124 -11.25 5.34 -9.59
N ALA A 125 -12.36 4.65 -9.44
CA ALA A 125 -12.83 4.18 -8.14
C ALA A 125 -12.16 2.84 -7.85
N ILE A 126 -11.32 2.80 -6.80
CA ILE A 126 -10.62 1.59 -6.39
C ILE A 126 -11.24 0.99 -5.13
N ASP A 127 -11.07 -0.31 -5.01
CA ASP A 127 -11.41 -1.06 -3.82
C ASP A 127 -10.40 -0.79 -2.70
N THR A 128 -10.81 -1.05 -1.48
CA THR A 128 -9.95 -1.06 -0.30
C THR A 128 -10.26 -2.28 0.56
N GLY A 129 -9.35 -2.67 1.43
CA GLY A 129 -9.60 -3.73 2.39
C GLY A 129 -9.84 -3.20 3.80
N THR A 130 -10.52 -3.98 4.62
CA THR A 130 -10.56 -3.78 6.07
C THR A 130 -10.12 -5.05 6.79
N ALA A 131 -9.39 -4.90 7.88
CA ALA A 131 -9.01 -5.99 8.78
C ALA A 131 -9.56 -5.66 10.17
N SER A 132 -10.61 -6.37 10.60
CA SER A 132 -11.31 -6.12 11.86
C SER A 132 -11.62 -4.64 12.11
N GLY A 133 -12.04 -3.92 11.07
CA GLY A 133 -12.40 -2.50 11.14
C GLY A 133 -11.28 -1.51 10.79
N THR A 134 -10.01 -1.92 10.78
CA THR A 134 -8.89 -1.08 10.34
C THR A 134 -8.71 -1.22 8.83
N THR A 135 -8.58 -0.10 8.14
CA THR A 135 -8.43 -0.07 6.68
C THR A 135 -7.01 -0.43 6.23
N PHE A 136 -6.92 -1.10 5.10
CA PHE A 136 -5.71 -1.18 4.28
C PHE A 136 -6.06 -0.94 2.80
N ILE A 137 -5.10 -0.43 2.04
CA ILE A 137 -5.32 -0.06 0.65
C ILE A 137 -4.65 -1.05 -0.28
N ASN A 138 -3.53 -1.59 0.15
CA ASN A 138 -2.68 -2.41 -0.70
C ASN A 138 -2.62 -3.87 -0.22
N ILE A 139 -2.02 -4.16 0.94
CA ILE A 139 -1.84 -5.53 1.41
C ILE A 139 -1.95 -5.61 2.94
N ALA A 140 -2.68 -6.63 3.40
CA ALA A 140 -2.66 -7.13 4.77
C ALA A 140 -1.88 -8.45 4.82
N GLY A 141 -0.91 -8.58 5.74
CA GLY A 141 -0.06 -9.76 5.81
C GLY A 141 0.19 -10.23 7.24
N PHE A 142 0.18 -11.54 7.43
CA PHE A 142 0.37 -12.23 8.69
C PHE A 142 1.67 -13.03 8.68
N GLY A 143 2.23 -13.22 9.87
CA GLY A 143 3.36 -14.10 10.07
C GLY A 143 4.70 -13.43 9.79
N LEU A 144 5.56 -14.10 9.03
CA LEU A 144 6.89 -13.61 8.66
C LEU A 144 6.82 -12.24 7.98
N ASP A 145 5.77 -11.99 7.23
CA ASP A 145 5.50 -10.73 6.55
C ASP A 145 5.34 -9.58 7.56
N GLY A 146 4.54 -9.79 8.61
CA GLY A 146 4.43 -8.84 9.72
C GLY A 146 5.72 -8.66 10.49
N ALA A 147 6.49 -9.74 10.72
CA ALA A 147 7.77 -9.67 11.41
C ALA A 147 8.82 -8.86 10.60
N ILE A 148 8.88 -9.06 9.30
CA ILE A 148 9.74 -8.27 8.40
C ILE A 148 9.34 -6.80 8.43
N ALA A 149 8.03 -6.49 8.37
CA ALA A 149 7.53 -5.12 8.43
C ALA A 149 7.90 -4.45 9.77
N ALA A 150 7.69 -5.15 10.90
CA ALA A 150 8.07 -4.66 12.22
C ALA A 150 9.58 -4.36 12.33
N ARG A 151 10.43 -5.26 11.83
CA ARG A 151 11.88 -5.05 11.82
C ARG A 151 12.27 -3.84 10.95
N PHE A 152 11.59 -3.65 9.83
CA PHE A 152 11.82 -2.50 8.95
C PHE A 152 11.45 -1.18 9.62
N ASN A 153 10.35 -1.16 10.37
CA ASN A 153 9.90 0.01 11.13
C ASN A 153 10.86 0.33 12.27
N ALA A 154 11.37 -0.68 12.99
CA ALA A 154 12.32 -0.51 14.09
C ALA A 154 13.67 0.09 13.65
N THR A 155 14.10 -0.12 12.40
CA THR A 155 15.37 0.42 11.88
C THR A 155 15.28 1.89 11.45
N GLY A 156 14.18 2.60 11.69
CA GLY A 156 14.01 4.02 11.40
C GLY A 156 14.11 4.40 9.92
N GLY A 157 14.07 3.44 9.03
CA GLY A 157 14.10 3.68 7.59
C GLY A 157 15.41 4.24 7.02
N VAL A 158 16.51 4.20 7.78
CA VAL A 158 17.81 4.88 7.48
C VAL A 158 18.48 4.35 6.21
N ARG A 159 18.22 3.12 5.80
CA ARG A 159 18.70 2.55 4.53
C ARG A 159 17.60 1.71 3.88
N ARG A 160 16.80 2.32 3.03
CA ARG A 160 15.78 1.65 2.25
C ARG A 160 16.35 1.20 0.92
N GLY A 161 16.26 -0.10 0.61
CA GLY A 161 16.72 -0.68 -0.65
C GLY A 161 16.56 -2.19 -0.65
N LEU A 162 16.59 -2.80 -1.84
CA LEU A 162 16.41 -4.24 -2.03
C LEU A 162 17.37 -5.07 -1.16
N LEU A 163 18.65 -4.68 -1.07
CA LEU A 163 19.64 -5.41 -0.28
C LEU A 163 19.33 -5.37 1.22
N THR A 164 18.82 -4.24 1.73
CA THR A 164 18.41 -4.10 3.13
C THR A 164 17.18 -4.96 3.41
N TYR A 165 16.22 -4.99 2.48
CA TYR A 165 15.06 -5.86 2.56
C TYR A 165 15.46 -7.35 2.56
N MET A 166 16.34 -7.77 1.64
CA MET A 166 16.82 -9.17 1.59
C MET A 166 17.59 -9.58 2.85
N ARG A 167 18.36 -8.67 3.45
CA ARG A 167 19.03 -8.93 4.74
C ARG A 167 18.04 -9.07 5.88
N ALA A 168 17.00 -8.24 5.92
CA ALA A 168 15.95 -8.34 6.92
C ALA A 168 15.19 -9.67 6.79
N VAL A 169 14.82 -10.07 5.59
CA VAL A 169 14.20 -11.38 5.31
C VAL A 169 15.10 -12.52 5.77
N ALA A 170 16.39 -12.51 5.39
CA ALA A 170 17.34 -13.58 5.76
C ALA A 170 17.60 -13.64 7.29
N ALA A 171 17.60 -12.51 7.96
CA ALA A 171 17.77 -12.46 9.42
C ALA A 171 16.52 -12.97 10.13
N GLU A 172 15.35 -12.59 9.67
CA GLU A 172 14.08 -13.03 10.25
C GLU A 172 13.82 -14.51 10.02
N LEU A 173 14.11 -15.05 8.85
CA LEU A 173 13.99 -16.47 8.51
C LEU A 173 14.80 -17.40 9.43
N ARG A 174 15.83 -16.90 10.11
CA ARG A 174 16.63 -17.72 11.03
C ARG A 174 15.97 -17.92 12.39
N VAL A 175 15.07 -17.04 12.76
CA VAL A 175 14.46 -17.01 14.10
C VAL A 175 12.94 -17.16 14.07
N TYR A 176 12.33 -16.98 12.89
CA TYR A 176 10.89 -17.06 12.73
C TYR A 176 10.44 -18.52 12.68
N GLU A 177 9.52 -18.86 13.57
CA GLU A 177 8.82 -20.14 13.56
C GLU A 177 7.44 -19.96 12.91
N PRO A 178 7.06 -20.81 11.94
CA PRO A 178 5.74 -20.74 11.34
C PRO A 178 4.64 -21.01 12.38
N ALA A 179 3.52 -20.32 12.22
CA ALA A 179 2.32 -20.61 13.01
C ALA A 179 1.38 -21.52 12.21
N ARG A 180 0.51 -22.22 12.92
CA ARG A 180 -0.58 -22.97 12.30
C ARG A 180 -1.74 -22.02 12.04
N TYR A 181 -2.13 -21.90 10.79
CA TYR A 181 -3.22 -21.06 10.36
C TYR A 181 -4.43 -21.89 9.94
N HIS A 182 -5.61 -21.35 10.22
CA HIS A 182 -6.87 -21.75 9.63
C HIS A 182 -7.42 -20.56 8.85
N VAL A 183 -7.54 -20.73 7.53
CA VAL A 183 -8.01 -19.68 6.62
C VAL A 183 -9.31 -20.12 5.98
N ARG A 184 -10.35 -19.28 6.10
CA ARG A 184 -11.64 -19.47 5.47
C ARG A 184 -11.87 -18.36 4.42
N LEU A 185 -12.43 -18.73 3.31
CA LEU A 185 -12.76 -17.84 2.20
C LEU A 185 -14.26 -17.87 1.96
N ASP A 186 -14.91 -16.73 2.04
CA ASP A 186 -16.36 -16.56 1.83
C ASP A 186 -17.20 -17.57 2.63
N GLY A 187 -16.74 -17.90 3.86
CA GLY A 187 -17.39 -18.82 4.76
C GLY A 187 -17.00 -20.30 4.61
N ALA A 188 -16.22 -20.67 3.58
CA ALA A 188 -15.74 -22.04 3.39
C ALA A 188 -14.30 -22.23 3.89
N ASP A 189 -13.98 -23.37 4.46
CA ASP A 189 -12.62 -23.74 4.84
C ASP A 189 -11.76 -23.90 3.56
N TRP A 190 -10.60 -23.25 3.54
CA TRP A 190 -9.74 -23.26 2.36
C TRP A 190 -8.31 -23.78 2.64
N PHE A 191 -7.74 -23.38 3.78
CA PHE A 191 -6.41 -23.80 4.18
C PHE A 191 -6.36 -24.06 5.70
N THR A 192 -5.75 -25.18 6.09
CA THR A 192 -5.37 -25.44 7.46
C THR A 192 -3.99 -26.08 7.45
N GLY A 193 -3.04 -25.49 8.17
CA GLY A 193 -1.67 -25.97 8.25
C GLY A 193 -0.69 -24.89 8.68
N ASP A 194 0.58 -25.30 8.78
CA ASP A 194 1.64 -24.38 9.13
C ASP A 194 2.00 -23.51 7.94
N ALA A 195 2.16 -22.19 8.18
CA ALA A 195 2.56 -21.26 7.16
C ALA A 195 3.47 -20.15 7.71
N HIS A 196 4.40 -19.73 6.87
CA HIS A 196 5.24 -18.58 7.16
C HIS A 196 4.54 -17.26 6.83
N VAL A 197 3.77 -17.24 5.73
CA VAL A 197 3.07 -16.04 5.27
C VAL A 197 1.64 -16.39 4.92
N VAL A 198 0.71 -15.59 5.42
CA VAL A 198 -0.67 -15.50 4.92
C VAL A 198 -0.91 -14.04 4.56
N ALA A 199 -1.19 -13.75 3.30
CA ALA A 199 -1.44 -12.39 2.82
C ALA A 199 -2.79 -12.29 2.13
N ALA A 200 -3.48 -11.18 2.32
CA ALA A 200 -4.65 -10.77 1.55
C ALA A 200 -4.34 -9.43 0.88
N ALA A 201 -4.33 -9.44 -0.44
CA ALA A 201 -3.85 -8.35 -1.27
C ALA A 201 -4.97 -7.75 -2.10
N ASN A 202 -5.15 -6.45 -2.00
CA ASN A 202 -5.96 -5.61 -2.89
C ASN A 202 -5.09 -5.08 -4.05
N GLY A 203 -3.79 -4.92 -3.80
CA GLY A 203 -2.80 -4.49 -4.78
C GLY A 203 -1.72 -5.54 -5.03
N GLN A 204 -0.98 -5.39 -6.12
CA GLN A 204 -0.07 -6.41 -6.61
C GLN A 204 1.21 -6.59 -5.78
N GLN A 205 1.65 -5.55 -5.05
CA GLN A 205 3.01 -5.50 -4.50
C GLN A 205 3.12 -4.72 -3.21
N TYR A 206 4.08 -5.10 -2.37
CA TYR A 206 4.43 -4.35 -1.16
C TYR A 206 5.14 -3.02 -1.46
N GLY A 207 5.76 -2.90 -2.62
CA GLY A 207 6.67 -1.85 -3.02
C GLY A 207 8.00 -2.43 -3.50
N HIS A 208 8.89 -1.56 -4.02
CA HIS A 208 10.21 -1.97 -4.58
C HIS A 208 10.13 -3.08 -5.67
N GLY A 209 8.96 -3.36 -6.21
CA GLY A 209 8.75 -4.42 -7.19
C GLY A 209 8.52 -5.82 -6.60
N ALA A 210 8.37 -5.96 -5.28
CA ALA A 210 8.05 -7.23 -4.62
C ALA A 210 6.57 -7.59 -4.81
N ARG A 211 6.27 -8.32 -5.87
CA ARG A 211 4.90 -8.68 -6.32
C ARG A 211 4.45 -9.99 -5.71
N ILE A 212 3.71 -9.94 -4.61
CA ILE A 212 3.15 -11.13 -3.94
C ILE A 212 1.87 -11.60 -4.64
N ALA A 213 1.08 -10.69 -5.18
CA ALA A 213 -0.19 -10.95 -5.87
C ALA A 213 -0.19 -10.29 -7.26
N PRO A 214 0.57 -10.81 -8.24
CA PRO A 214 0.79 -10.13 -9.53
C PRO A 214 -0.47 -9.93 -10.36
N HIS A 215 -1.53 -10.66 -10.07
CA HIS A 215 -2.83 -10.59 -10.76
C HIS A 215 -3.89 -9.80 -9.98
N ALA A 216 -3.57 -9.28 -8.80
CA ALA A 216 -4.48 -8.47 -8.01
C ALA A 216 -4.90 -7.21 -8.78
N ARG A 217 -6.18 -6.88 -8.67
CA ARG A 217 -6.79 -5.71 -9.29
C ARG A 217 -7.43 -4.85 -8.22
N PHE A 218 -7.29 -3.55 -8.35
CA PHE A 218 -7.89 -2.61 -7.42
C PHE A 218 -9.40 -2.36 -7.66
N ASP A 219 -10.04 -3.05 -8.61
CA ASP A 219 -11.39 -2.72 -9.08
C ASP A 219 -12.28 -3.94 -9.36
N ASP A 220 -11.92 -5.14 -8.87
CA ASP A 220 -12.67 -6.37 -9.15
C ASP A 220 -13.52 -6.89 -7.96
N GLY A 221 -13.50 -6.16 -6.85
CA GLY A 221 -14.27 -6.50 -5.65
C GLY A 221 -13.73 -7.74 -4.92
N LEU A 222 -12.47 -8.09 -5.09
CA LEU A 222 -11.85 -9.28 -4.52
C LEU A 222 -10.53 -8.96 -3.83
N LEU A 223 -10.16 -9.78 -2.86
CA LEU A 223 -8.82 -9.86 -2.28
C LEU A 223 -8.13 -11.10 -2.84
N ASP A 224 -6.93 -10.93 -3.38
CA ASP A 224 -6.05 -12.06 -3.71
C ASP A 224 -5.43 -12.59 -2.42
N VAL A 225 -5.68 -13.87 -2.11
CA VAL A 225 -5.19 -14.53 -0.90
C VAL A 225 -4.03 -15.43 -1.25
N ILE A 226 -2.92 -15.25 -0.56
CA ILE A 226 -1.69 -16.01 -0.78
C ILE A 226 -1.26 -16.67 0.54
N VAL A 227 -1.02 -17.98 0.50
CA VAL A 227 -0.40 -18.72 1.60
C VAL A 227 0.93 -19.32 1.14
N VAL A 228 1.97 -19.00 1.90
CA VAL A 228 3.32 -19.57 1.70
C VAL A 228 3.63 -20.46 2.90
N PRO A 229 3.46 -21.80 2.75
CA PRO A 229 3.51 -22.71 3.89
C PRO A 229 4.93 -22.93 4.42
N ASP A 230 5.93 -22.90 3.56
CA ASP A 230 7.31 -23.16 3.95
C ASP A 230 8.26 -22.18 3.27
N VAL A 231 9.04 -21.44 4.09
CA VAL A 231 10.07 -20.51 3.62
C VAL A 231 11.40 -20.87 4.27
N THR A 232 12.23 -21.61 3.53
CA THR A 232 13.60 -21.88 3.94
C THR A 232 14.59 -20.99 3.19
N VAL A 233 15.80 -20.82 3.73
CA VAL A 233 16.87 -20.06 3.07
C VAL A 233 17.13 -20.62 1.66
N TRP A 234 17.13 -21.92 1.48
CA TRP A 234 17.31 -22.57 0.17
C TRP A 234 16.17 -22.26 -0.80
N ARG A 235 14.93 -22.23 -0.32
CA ARG A 235 13.78 -21.83 -1.13
C ARG A 235 13.85 -20.37 -1.54
N VAL A 236 14.27 -19.48 -0.63
CA VAL A 236 14.49 -18.06 -0.95
C VAL A 236 15.59 -17.91 -2.01
N LEU A 237 16.71 -18.59 -1.87
CA LEU A 237 17.79 -18.55 -2.86
C LEU A 237 17.34 -19.07 -4.24
N ARG A 238 16.55 -20.15 -4.27
CA ARG A 238 16.08 -20.77 -5.50
C ARG A 238 14.92 -20.02 -6.16
N HIS A 239 14.00 -19.47 -5.38
CA HIS A 239 12.71 -18.94 -5.85
C HIS A 239 12.44 -17.48 -5.51
N GLY A 240 13.26 -16.84 -4.66
CA GLY A 240 13.03 -15.46 -4.21
C GLY A 240 12.96 -14.44 -5.34
N TRP A 241 13.65 -14.67 -6.46
CA TRP A 241 13.55 -13.83 -7.65
C TRP A 241 12.13 -13.79 -8.24
N ARG A 242 11.31 -14.84 -8.01
CA ARG A 242 9.93 -14.94 -8.50
C ARG A 242 9.01 -13.90 -7.89
N LEU A 243 9.34 -13.40 -6.67
CA LEU A 243 8.64 -12.29 -6.05
C LEU A 243 8.76 -11.02 -6.89
N PHE A 244 9.92 -10.79 -7.50
CA PHE A 244 10.16 -9.63 -8.36
C PHE A 244 9.70 -9.85 -9.80
N ALA A 245 9.72 -11.08 -10.26
CA ALA A 245 9.19 -11.46 -11.58
C ALA A 245 7.67 -11.60 -11.63
N GLY A 246 6.96 -11.46 -10.48
CA GLY A 246 5.51 -11.64 -10.43
C GLY A 246 5.06 -13.09 -10.69
N SER A 247 5.84 -14.07 -10.27
CA SER A 247 5.53 -15.50 -10.49
C SER A 247 5.55 -16.34 -9.21
N VAL A 248 5.22 -15.71 -8.07
CA VAL A 248 5.20 -16.37 -6.74
C VAL A 248 4.24 -17.56 -6.72
N ALA A 249 3.10 -17.48 -7.38
CA ALA A 249 2.13 -18.58 -7.47
C ALA A 249 2.72 -19.86 -8.09
N ALA A 250 3.80 -19.75 -8.88
CA ALA A 250 4.49 -20.92 -9.45
C ALA A 250 5.54 -21.54 -8.51
N VAL A 251 5.69 -21.05 -7.29
CA VAL A 251 6.56 -21.66 -6.27
C VAL A 251 5.84 -22.90 -5.70
N PRO A 252 6.46 -24.07 -5.69
CA PRO A 252 5.84 -25.28 -5.15
C PRO A 252 5.33 -25.08 -3.72
N GLY A 253 4.09 -25.48 -3.46
CA GLY A 253 3.44 -25.37 -2.16
C GLY A 253 2.76 -24.03 -1.88
N VAL A 254 3.03 -22.95 -2.64
CA VAL A 254 2.28 -21.71 -2.53
C VAL A 254 0.84 -21.95 -3.00
N ARG A 255 -0.10 -21.47 -2.21
CA ARG A 255 -1.54 -21.50 -2.54
C ARG A 255 -2.04 -20.10 -2.79
N THR A 256 -2.90 -19.95 -3.78
CA THR A 256 -3.55 -18.69 -4.12
C THR A 256 -5.03 -18.90 -4.35
N ALA A 257 -5.84 -17.94 -3.94
CA ALA A 257 -7.28 -17.90 -4.20
C ALA A 257 -7.74 -16.43 -4.21
N ARG A 258 -9.01 -16.20 -4.52
CA ARG A 258 -9.65 -14.88 -4.42
C ARG A 258 -10.91 -15.00 -3.59
N ALA A 259 -11.20 -13.99 -2.80
CA ALA A 259 -12.39 -13.96 -1.95
C ALA A 259 -12.82 -12.51 -1.65
N ARG A 260 -14.09 -12.32 -1.32
CA ARG A 260 -14.61 -11.06 -0.79
C ARG A 260 -14.37 -10.93 0.71
N ARG A 261 -14.35 -12.05 1.40
CA ARG A 261 -14.17 -12.16 2.84
C ARG A 261 -13.16 -13.25 3.15
N VAL A 262 -12.15 -12.89 3.91
CA VAL A 262 -11.08 -13.79 4.36
C VAL A 262 -11.08 -13.79 5.90
N GLU A 263 -11.19 -14.97 6.50
CA GLU A 263 -11.04 -15.15 7.95
C GLU A 263 -9.72 -15.87 8.19
N VAL A 264 -8.86 -15.28 8.99
CA VAL A 264 -7.54 -15.83 9.35
C VAL A 264 -7.48 -16.03 10.86
N ALA A 265 -7.31 -17.26 11.30
CA ALA A 265 -7.04 -17.60 12.69
C ALA A 265 -5.67 -18.28 12.79
N ALA A 266 -4.88 -17.92 13.79
CA ALA A 266 -3.62 -18.55 14.12
C ALA A 266 -3.71 -19.25 15.49
N ASP A 267 -2.91 -20.30 15.70
CA ASP A 267 -2.84 -21.05 16.97
C ASP A 267 -2.11 -20.30 18.08
N ARG A 268 -1.45 -19.19 17.76
CA ARG A 268 -0.71 -18.34 18.69
C ARG A 268 -0.80 -16.86 18.30
N PRO A 269 -0.54 -15.94 19.25
CA PRO A 269 -0.42 -14.52 18.94
C PRO A 269 0.62 -14.27 17.85
N GLY A 270 0.29 -13.38 16.94
CA GLY A 270 1.16 -13.07 15.79
C GLY A 270 1.13 -11.60 15.42
N LEU A 271 1.92 -11.25 14.42
CA LEU A 271 1.94 -9.92 13.84
C LEU A 271 1.12 -9.89 12.57
N LEU A 272 0.24 -8.89 12.49
CA LEU A 272 -0.44 -8.46 11.29
C LEU A 272 0.17 -7.14 10.86
N HIS A 273 0.49 -6.97 9.59
CA HIS A 273 0.71 -5.65 9.03
C HIS A 273 -0.41 -5.25 8.07
N LEU A 274 -0.71 -3.97 8.04
CA LEU A 274 -1.62 -3.32 7.10
C LEU A 274 -0.83 -2.23 6.39
N ASP A 275 -0.55 -2.41 5.11
CA ASP A 275 0.29 -1.50 4.30
C ASP A 275 1.67 -1.19 4.90
N GLY A 276 2.20 -2.10 5.72
CA GLY A 276 3.48 -1.96 6.41
C GLY A 276 3.40 -1.49 7.87
N GLU A 277 2.26 -0.98 8.34
CA GLU A 277 2.02 -0.69 9.75
C GLU A 277 1.67 -1.97 10.50
N THR A 278 2.37 -2.23 11.62
CA THR A 278 2.27 -3.52 12.33
C THR A 278 1.48 -3.42 13.60
N GLN A 279 0.67 -4.46 13.88
CA GLN A 279 -0.06 -4.62 15.13
C GLN A 279 -0.05 -6.08 15.60
N GLN A 280 -0.11 -6.29 16.91
CA GLN A 280 -0.29 -7.64 17.47
C GLN A 280 -1.74 -8.08 17.38
N VAL A 281 -1.95 -9.35 17.02
CA VAL A 281 -3.26 -9.98 16.98
C VAL A 281 -3.24 -11.27 17.80
N THR A 282 -4.29 -11.47 18.61
CA THR A 282 -4.42 -12.61 19.53
C THR A 282 -5.60 -13.53 19.21
N GLY A 283 -6.37 -13.19 18.18
CA GLY A 283 -7.58 -13.93 17.80
C GLY A 283 -7.81 -13.89 16.29
N PRO A 284 -8.94 -14.44 15.83
CA PRO A 284 -9.30 -14.42 14.44
C PRO A 284 -9.42 -12.99 13.89
N VAL A 285 -8.87 -12.78 12.71
CA VAL A 285 -8.97 -11.52 11.97
C VAL A 285 -9.86 -11.73 10.75
N ILE A 286 -10.81 -10.82 10.57
CA ILE A 286 -11.71 -10.84 9.43
C ILE A 286 -11.28 -9.72 8.50
N LEU A 287 -10.93 -10.10 7.26
CA LEU A 287 -10.62 -9.16 6.20
C LEU A 287 -11.78 -9.14 5.21
N THR A 288 -12.18 -7.95 4.80
CA THR A 288 -13.24 -7.77 3.78
C THR A 288 -12.85 -6.70 2.79
N VAL A 289 -13.26 -6.88 1.54
CA VAL A 289 -13.13 -5.85 0.53
C VAL A 289 -14.26 -4.81 0.68
N ARG A 290 -13.93 -3.55 0.46
CA ARG A 290 -14.88 -2.45 0.27
C ARG A 290 -14.77 -1.99 -1.17
N GLU A 291 -15.76 -2.36 -1.95
CA GLU A 291 -15.76 -2.09 -3.39
C GLU A 291 -15.85 -0.58 -3.66
N ARG A 292 -15.04 -0.11 -4.59
CA ARG A 292 -15.05 1.26 -5.15
C ARG A 292 -15.04 2.35 -4.08
N ALA A 293 -14.31 2.10 -2.98
CA ALA A 293 -14.38 2.92 -1.77
C ALA A 293 -13.50 4.18 -1.82
N LEU A 294 -12.52 4.25 -2.73
CA LEU A 294 -11.59 5.37 -2.83
C LEU A 294 -11.48 5.84 -4.29
N LEU A 295 -11.63 7.13 -4.52
CA LEU A 295 -11.43 7.75 -5.83
C LEU A 295 -9.97 8.15 -5.99
N VAL A 296 -9.28 7.66 -7.04
CA VAL A 296 -7.87 7.98 -7.30
C VAL A 296 -7.70 8.53 -8.70
N ARG A 297 -6.81 9.52 -8.84
CA ARG A 297 -6.44 10.08 -10.15
C ARG A 297 -5.38 9.20 -10.81
N VAL A 298 -5.65 8.74 -12.02
CA VAL A 298 -4.79 7.85 -12.82
C VAL A 298 -4.55 8.46 -14.21
N PRO A 299 -3.51 8.03 -14.94
CA PRO A 299 -3.32 8.46 -16.34
C PRO A 299 -4.57 8.25 -17.19
N ALA A 300 -4.85 9.18 -18.10
CA ALA A 300 -6.10 9.20 -18.86
C ALA A 300 -6.27 7.99 -19.82
N ASP A 301 -5.18 7.34 -20.20
CA ASP A 301 -5.12 6.14 -21.03
C ASP A 301 -5.34 4.83 -20.25
N GLN A 302 -5.26 4.88 -18.93
CA GLN A 302 -5.69 3.76 -18.07
C GLN A 302 -7.22 3.72 -17.97
N ARG A 303 -7.88 3.37 -19.07
CA ARG A 303 -9.29 2.98 -19.01
C ARG A 303 -9.40 1.64 -18.29
N VAL A 304 -10.28 1.60 -17.29
CA VAL A 304 -10.80 0.37 -16.70
C VAL A 304 -11.03 -0.62 -17.83
N ALA A 305 -10.26 -1.73 -17.84
CA ALA A 305 -10.64 -2.87 -18.65
C ALA A 305 -11.97 -3.35 -18.07
N SER A 306 -13.04 -2.99 -18.77
CA SER A 306 -14.42 -3.37 -18.49
C SER A 306 -14.61 -4.88 -18.60
#